data_2e8d9f16d38720b33145e2dd703c64e1
#
_entry.id   2e8d9f16d38720b33145e2dd703c64e1
#
_cell.length_a   1.000
_cell.length_b   1.000
_cell.length_c   1.000
_cell.angle_alpha   90.00
_cell.angle_beta   90.00
_cell.angle_gamma   90.00
#
_symmetry.space_group_name_H-M   'P 1'
#
loop_
_entity.id
_entity.type
_entity.pdbx_description
1 polymer ?
#
loop_
_entity_poly.entity_id
_entity_poly.type
_entity_poly.pdbx_seq_one_letter_code
_entity_poly.pdbx_strand_id
1 'polypeptide(L)'
;MTMLEKDDPSPFLDPGAVEVWDAWFRWREDGQLRDVSIEATWERVARSLANAETAASSRWVARMVDVQARWQVVFDERILAGAGTRNFAWPGDPVAVLNAASFVRAPFTPGAQFDFDSFRAAADLAVRGLDNALLLHSGGPDTPFADLHVGMMGVADALAMLGKRYDGPSGRVLAGQIAQALAQASLAANSSLAHDRGALSGAAVAAAELARLRGMPAMLVEAAQRTGVRHRRITAIASHRRLARLANDVADGLDTLDHDSQRDGEITASGRIKRAGGYACLIANRDGASPGAVALIDSQHNSSIVAQIGLRGAVQPWIDAPIDYPFRVAHAPDAQVTERLLQLAAANRLGRFKLAVTA
;
A
#
# COMPACT_ATOMS: atom_id res chain seq x y z
N MET A 1 -17.29 -40.04 -8.13
CA MET A 1 -17.45 -39.02 -9.19
C MET A 1 -17.44 -37.68 -8.48
N THR A 2 -16.24 -37.18 -8.24
CA THR A 2 -15.96 -35.99 -7.44
C THR A 2 -16.33 -34.78 -8.29
N MET A 3 -17.24 -33.93 -7.80
CA MET A 3 -17.54 -32.66 -8.41
C MET A 3 -16.24 -31.86 -8.49
N LEU A 4 -15.86 -31.46 -9.70
CA LEU A 4 -14.83 -30.48 -9.96
C LEU A 4 -15.28 -29.19 -9.25
N GLU A 5 -14.51 -28.77 -8.26
CA GLU A 5 -14.62 -27.43 -7.68
C GLU A 5 -14.55 -26.42 -8.82
N LYS A 6 -15.52 -25.52 -8.84
CA LYS A 6 -15.52 -24.35 -9.69
C LYS A 6 -14.17 -23.67 -9.49
N ASP A 7 -13.35 -23.59 -10.54
CA ASP A 7 -12.11 -22.80 -10.53
C ASP A 7 -12.45 -21.38 -10.08
N ASP A 8 -12.07 -21.04 -8.85
CA ASP A 8 -12.07 -19.65 -8.40
C ASP A 8 -11.13 -18.90 -9.35
N PRO A 9 -11.55 -17.77 -9.93
CA PRO A 9 -10.72 -17.05 -10.88
C PRO A 9 -9.40 -16.67 -10.21
N SER A 10 -8.30 -16.95 -10.90
CA SER A 10 -6.96 -16.61 -10.42
C SER A 10 -6.92 -15.17 -9.88
N PRO A 11 -6.35 -14.92 -8.69
CA PRO A 11 -6.19 -13.57 -8.18
C PRO A 11 -5.22 -12.70 -9.02
N PHE A 12 -4.45 -13.34 -9.88
CA PHE A 12 -3.58 -12.66 -10.83
C PHE A 12 -4.33 -12.30 -12.12
N LEU A 13 -4.37 -11.01 -12.42
CA LEU A 13 -4.87 -10.47 -13.68
C LEU A 13 -3.72 -10.20 -14.66
N ASP A 14 -2.53 -9.92 -14.14
CA ASP A 14 -1.30 -9.69 -14.92
C ASP A 14 -0.40 -10.92 -14.87
N PRO A 15 -0.04 -11.53 -16.02
CA PRO A 15 0.94 -12.60 -16.07
C PRO A 15 2.30 -12.22 -15.45
N GLY A 16 2.71 -10.94 -15.55
CA GLY A 16 3.92 -10.44 -14.91
C GLY A 16 3.89 -10.50 -13.39
N ALA A 17 2.70 -10.39 -12.78
CA ALA A 17 2.55 -10.55 -11.33
C ALA A 17 2.82 -11.99 -10.87
N VAL A 18 2.42 -12.99 -11.69
CA VAL A 18 2.74 -14.40 -11.44
C VAL A 18 4.24 -14.64 -11.45
N GLU A 19 4.95 -14.08 -12.43
CA GLU A 19 6.41 -14.19 -12.53
C GLU A 19 7.11 -13.55 -11.32
N VAL A 20 6.65 -12.37 -10.89
CA VAL A 20 7.18 -11.70 -9.70
C VAL A 20 6.97 -12.56 -8.45
N TRP A 21 5.77 -13.11 -8.28
CA TRP A 21 5.50 -14.01 -7.17
C TRP A 21 6.39 -15.26 -7.22
N ASP A 22 6.45 -15.93 -8.36
CA ASP A 22 7.22 -17.19 -8.51
C ASP A 22 8.71 -16.97 -8.28
N ALA A 23 9.27 -15.87 -8.80
CA ALA A 23 10.69 -15.57 -8.71
C ALA A 23 11.13 -15.07 -7.32
N TRP A 24 10.28 -14.32 -6.58
CA TRP A 24 10.71 -13.59 -5.40
C TRP A 24 10.04 -14.01 -4.10
N PHE A 25 8.83 -14.55 -4.12
CA PHE A 25 8.02 -14.73 -2.92
C PHE A 25 7.57 -16.17 -2.66
N ARG A 26 7.56 -16.98 -3.71
CA ARG A 26 7.15 -18.37 -3.62
C ARG A 26 8.17 -19.21 -2.85
N TRP A 27 7.75 -19.80 -1.73
CA TRP A 27 8.64 -20.62 -0.92
C TRP A 27 8.99 -21.93 -1.61
N ARG A 28 10.31 -22.17 -1.71
CA ARG A 28 10.92 -23.43 -2.15
C ARG A 28 11.89 -23.88 -1.07
N GLU A 29 11.92 -25.16 -0.79
CA GLU A 29 12.84 -25.76 0.18
C GLU A 29 13.27 -27.14 -0.29
N ASP A 30 14.55 -27.43 -0.27
CA ASP A 30 15.15 -28.71 -0.69
C ASP A 30 14.69 -29.15 -2.10
N GLY A 31 14.56 -28.18 -3.04
CA GLY A 31 14.09 -28.42 -4.41
C GLY A 31 12.58 -28.67 -4.55
N GLN A 32 11.83 -28.60 -3.47
CA GLN A 32 10.37 -28.77 -3.47
C GLN A 32 9.65 -27.42 -3.36
N LEU A 33 8.54 -27.29 -4.09
CA LEU A 33 7.61 -26.19 -3.93
C LEU A 33 6.81 -26.40 -2.64
N ARG A 34 6.94 -25.45 -1.70
CA ARG A 34 6.15 -25.42 -0.47
C ARG A 34 4.90 -24.57 -0.66
N ASP A 35 5.03 -23.40 -1.27
CA ASP A 35 3.86 -22.61 -1.68
C ASP A 35 3.45 -23.08 -3.08
N VAL A 36 2.38 -23.89 -3.15
CA VAL A 36 1.85 -24.40 -4.42
C VAL A 36 1.05 -23.35 -5.18
N SER A 37 0.51 -22.35 -4.47
CA SER A 37 -0.25 -21.22 -5.01
C SER A 37 0.06 -19.95 -4.19
N ILE A 38 -0.43 -18.79 -4.65
CA ILE A 38 -0.27 -17.53 -3.91
C ILE A 38 -1.07 -17.54 -2.60
N GLU A 39 -2.21 -18.23 -2.56
CA GLU A 39 -3.03 -18.41 -1.35
C GLU A 39 -2.23 -19.13 -0.27
N ALA A 40 -1.41 -20.12 -0.65
CA ALA A 40 -0.49 -20.79 0.28
C ALA A 40 0.54 -19.83 0.87
N THR A 41 1.05 -18.88 0.05
CA THR A 41 1.92 -17.80 0.54
C THR A 41 1.20 -16.92 1.55
N TRP A 42 -0.01 -16.47 1.25
CA TRP A 42 -0.80 -15.62 2.15
C TRP A 42 -1.14 -16.32 3.46
N GLU A 43 -1.53 -17.60 3.39
CA GLU A 43 -1.82 -18.40 4.57
C GLU A 43 -0.58 -18.60 5.44
N ARG A 44 0.58 -18.91 4.83
CA ARG A 44 1.87 -19.04 5.52
C ARG A 44 2.24 -17.74 6.26
N VAL A 45 2.15 -16.60 5.59
CA VAL A 45 2.45 -15.28 6.16
C VAL A 45 1.48 -14.97 7.29
N ALA A 46 0.18 -15.11 7.08
CA ALA A 46 -0.84 -14.83 8.09
C ALA A 46 -0.68 -15.70 9.34
N ARG A 47 -0.43 -17.02 9.19
CA ARG A 47 -0.19 -17.94 10.30
C ARG A 47 1.08 -17.56 11.07
N SER A 48 2.14 -17.18 10.35
CA SER A 48 3.41 -16.80 10.98
C SER A 48 3.28 -15.52 11.81
N LEU A 49 2.58 -14.50 11.29
CA LEU A 49 2.28 -13.28 12.04
C LEU A 49 1.37 -13.55 13.25
N ALA A 50 0.43 -14.51 13.12
CA ALA A 50 -0.49 -14.86 14.19
C ALA A 50 0.20 -15.52 15.41
N ASN A 51 1.44 -15.96 15.31
CA ASN A 51 2.22 -16.48 16.46
C ASN A 51 2.44 -15.44 17.57
N ALA A 52 2.29 -14.16 17.26
CA ALA A 52 2.31 -13.07 18.24
C ALA A 52 0.95 -12.82 18.92
N GLU A 53 -0.12 -13.48 18.45
CA GLU A 53 -1.47 -13.32 19.01
C GLU A 53 -1.71 -14.30 20.15
N THR A 54 -2.23 -13.82 21.28
CA THR A 54 -2.51 -14.62 22.47
C THR A 54 -3.89 -15.28 22.46
N ALA A 55 -4.85 -14.70 21.73
CA ALA A 55 -6.22 -15.18 21.67
C ALA A 55 -6.81 -14.97 20.24
N ALA A 56 -7.79 -15.81 19.88
CA ALA A 56 -8.52 -15.72 18.61
C ALA A 56 -7.63 -15.71 17.35
N SER A 57 -6.45 -16.33 17.39
CA SER A 57 -5.48 -16.36 16.30
C SER A 57 -6.07 -16.87 14.97
N SER A 58 -6.94 -17.89 15.01
CA SER A 58 -7.59 -18.44 13.81
C SER A 58 -8.50 -17.41 13.10
N ARG A 59 -9.26 -16.62 13.85
CA ARG A 59 -10.11 -15.57 13.28
C ARG A 59 -9.26 -14.44 12.68
N TRP A 60 -8.16 -14.11 13.34
CA TRP A 60 -7.22 -13.10 12.85
C TRP A 60 -6.55 -13.57 11.55
N VAL A 61 -6.08 -14.83 11.50
CA VAL A 61 -5.53 -15.46 10.29
C VAL A 61 -6.53 -15.39 9.13
N ALA A 62 -7.78 -15.81 9.35
CA ALA A 62 -8.78 -15.77 8.29
C ALA A 62 -9.02 -14.37 7.72
N ARG A 63 -9.10 -13.35 8.60
CA ARG A 63 -9.24 -11.95 8.16
C ARG A 63 -8.00 -11.47 7.40
N MET A 64 -6.81 -11.86 7.84
CA MET A 64 -5.57 -11.48 7.19
C MET A 64 -5.42 -12.12 5.81
N VAL A 65 -5.78 -13.39 5.68
CA VAL A 65 -5.82 -14.08 4.37
C VAL A 65 -6.83 -13.40 3.43
N ASP A 66 -8.03 -13.07 3.92
CA ASP A 66 -9.07 -12.41 3.12
C ASP A 66 -8.60 -11.06 2.54
N VAL A 67 -7.97 -10.20 3.35
CA VAL A 67 -7.48 -8.90 2.85
C VAL A 67 -6.29 -9.04 1.88
N GLN A 68 -5.45 -10.07 2.05
CA GLN A 68 -4.37 -10.37 1.10
C GLN A 68 -4.94 -10.93 -0.22
N ALA A 69 -5.89 -11.85 -0.15
CA ALA A 69 -6.53 -12.45 -1.32
C ALA A 69 -7.27 -11.42 -2.20
N ARG A 70 -7.73 -10.34 -1.60
CA ARG A 70 -8.32 -9.19 -2.30
C ARG A 70 -7.29 -8.14 -2.72
N TRP A 71 -6.01 -8.38 -2.54
CA TRP A 71 -4.95 -7.41 -2.77
C TRP A 71 -5.10 -6.10 -1.99
N GLN A 72 -5.81 -6.12 -0.86
CA GLN A 72 -6.06 -4.94 -0.04
C GLN A 72 -4.86 -4.57 0.83
N VAL A 73 -4.13 -5.58 1.33
CA VAL A 73 -2.89 -5.42 2.11
C VAL A 73 -1.80 -6.29 1.51
N VAL A 74 -0.64 -5.70 1.27
CA VAL A 74 0.57 -6.41 0.82
C VAL A 74 1.68 -6.11 1.82
N PHE A 75 2.23 -7.16 2.44
CA PHE A 75 3.40 -7.02 3.32
C PHE A 75 4.68 -6.86 2.53
N ASP A 76 5.72 -6.36 3.20
CA ASP A 76 7.01 -6.14 2.56
C ASP A 76 7.64 -7.43 2.01
N GLU A 77 8.59 -7.23 1.10
CA GLU A 77 9.24 -8.31 0.36
C GLU A 77 9.89 -9.34 1.27
N ARG A 78 10.47 -8.92 2.41
CA ARG A 78 11.12 -9.81 3.39
C ARG A 78 10.10 -10.71 4.06
N ILE A 79 8.96 -10.13 4.49
CA ILE A 79 7.87 -10.88 5.14
C ILE A 79 7.22 -11.85 4.15
N LEU A 80 6.92 -11.40 2.92
CA LEU A 80 6.33 -12.27 1.90
C LEU A 80 7.23 -13.45 1.55
N ALA A 81 8.52 -13.21 1.37
CA ALA A 81 9.47 -14.26 1.00
C ALA A 81 9.81 -15.20 2.17
N GLY A 82 9.90 -14.66 3.40
CA GLY A 82 10.56 -15.37 4.49
C GLY A 82 9.67 -15.83 5.64
N ALA A 83 8.55 -15.13 5.94
CA ALA A 83 7.73 -15.48 7.10
C ALA A 83 7.25 -16.94 7.03
N GLY A 84 7.49 -17.71 8.09
CA GLY A 84 7.14 -19.13 8.17
C GLY A 84 8.12 -20.09 7.50
N THR A 85 9.22 -19.61 6.93
CA THR A 85 10.30 -20.45 6.42
C THR A 85 11.35 -20.71 7.51
N ARG A 86 12.25 -21.68 7.27
CA ARG A 86 13.35 -21.95 8.21
C ARG A 86 14.29 -20.74 8.32
N ASN A 87 14.73 -20.46 9.53
CA ASN A 87 15.72 -19.41 9.84
C ASN A 87 15.33 -18.00 9.38
N PHE A 88 14.04 -17.71 9.23
CA PHE A 88 13.60 -16.36 8.93
C PHE A 88 13.84 -15.41 10.10
N ALA A 89 14.58 -14.32 9.84
CA ALA A 89 14.74 -13.23 10.79
C ALA A 89 13.71 -12.14 10.49
N TRP A 90 12.82 -11.88 11.44
CA TRP A 90 11.82 -10.82 11.32
C TRP A 90 12.47 -9.44 11.21
N PRO A 91 11.97 -8.55 10.33
CA PRO A 91 12.53 -7.21 10.20
C PRO A 91 12.20 -6.33 11.42
N GLY A 92 13.15 -5.49 11.84
CA GLY A 92 12.94 -4.50 12.89
C GLY A 92 12.26 -3.22 12.40
N ASP A 93 12.04 -3.09 11.09
CA ASP A 93 11.38 -1.98 10.39
C ASP A 93 10.34 -2.52 9.38
N PRO A 94 9.31 -3.24 9.86
CA PRO A 94 8.37 -3.92 8.97
C PRO A 94 7.50 -2.93 8.20
N VAL A 95 7.15 -3.30 6.96
CA VAL A 95 6.32 -2.50 6.05
C VAL A 95 5.07 -3.28 5.65
N ALA A 96 3.94 -2.57 5.54
CA ALA A 96 2.73 -3.02 4.87
C ALA A 96 2.19 -1.90 3.96
N VAL A 97 1.66 -2.27 2.81
CA VAL A 97 1.16 -1.31 1.82
C VAL A 97 -0.29 -1.65 1.51
N LEU A 98 -1.19 -0.66 1.63
CA LEU A 98 -2.57 -0.78 1.20
C LEU A 98 -2.68 -0.44 -0.29
N ASN A 99 -3.35 -1.31 -1.04
CA ASN A 99 -3.62 -1.06 -2.46
C ASN A 99 -4.95 -0.31 -2.61
N ALA A 100 -4.90 1.01 -2.82
CA ALA A 100 -6.08 1.85 -2.94
C ALA A 100 -7.04 1.41 -4.07
N ALA A 101 -6.50 0.88 -5.17
CA ALA A 101 -7.31 0.42 -6.30
C ALA A 101 -8.27 -0.72 -5.92
N SER A 102 -7.89 -1.59 -4.98
CA SER A 102 -8.71 -2.73 -4.54
C SER A 102 -9.94 -2.35 -3.70
N PHE A 103 -10.06 -1.07 -3.32
CA PHE A 103 -11.21 -0.54 -2.58
C PHE A 103 -12.18 0.24 -3.46
N VAL A 104 -12.00 0.26 -4.77
CA VAL A 104 -12.95 0.88 -5.69
C VAL A 104 -14.06 -0.10 -6.02
N ARG A 105 -15.29 0.29 -5.74
CA ARG A 105 -16.50 -0.46 -6.09
C ARG A 105 -17.10 0.08 -7.38
N ALA A 106 -17.65 -0.79 -8.22
CA ALA A 106 -18.26 -0.46 -9.51
C ALA A 106 -17.38 0.48 -10.38
N PRO A 107 -16.11 0.12 -10.64
CA PRO A 107 -15.17 0.98 -11.35
C PRO A 107 -15.72 1.39 -12.73
N PHE A 108 -15.36 2.59 -13.20
CA PHE A 108 -15.72 3.15 -14.50
C PHE A 108 -17.22 3.32 -14.75
N THR A 109 -18.05 3.25 -13.71
CA THR A 109 -19.50 3.48 -13.81
C THR A 109 -19.90 4.77 -13.09
N PRO A 110 -21.11 5.30 -13.37
CA PRO A 110 -21.64 6.44 -12.59
C PRO A 110 -21.77 6.16 -11.09
N GLY A 111 -21.87 4.89 -10.69
CA GLY A 111 -21.93 4.45 -9.30
C GLY A 111 -20.57 4.18 -8.65
N ALA A 112 -19.48 4.50 -9.34
CA ALA A 112 -18.13 4.25 -8.82
C ALA A 112 -17.88 4.99 -7.51
N GLN A 113 -17.44 4.26 -6.48
CA GLN A 113 -17.18 4.84 -5.16
C GLN A 113 -15.98 4.15 -4.49
N PHE A 114 -15.29 4.88 -3.62
CA PHE A 114 -14.22 4.34 -2.78
C PHE A 114 -14.81 3.81 -1.47
N ASP A 115 -14.50 2.56 -1.14
CA ASP A 115 -14.95 1.89 0.08
C ASP A 115 -14.04 2.25 1.26
N PHE A 116 -14.31 3.39 1.88
CA PHE A 116 -13.55 3.88 3.03
C PHE A 116 -13.63 2.96 4.25
N ASP A 117 -14.73 2.25 4.45
CA ASP A 117 -14.92 1.40 5.62
C ASP A 117 -14.06 0.13 5.52
N SER A 118 -14.07 -0.54 4.37
CA SER A 118 -13.16 -1.66 4.10
C SER A 118 -11.70 -1.21 4.13
N PHE A 119 -11.38 0.00 3.62
CA PHE A 119 -10.03 0.55 3.66
C PHE A 119 -9.53 0.77 5.10
N ARG A 120 -10.36 1.35 5.98
CA ARG A 120 -10.02 1.52 7.40
C ARG A 120 -9.84 0.18 8.11
N ALA A 121 -10.71 -0.80 7.83
CA ALA A 121 -10.59 -2.14 8.42
C ALA A 121 -9.31 -2.86 7.97
N ALA A 122 -8.89 -2.70 6.72
CA ALA A 122 -7.64 -3.24 6.22
C ALA A 122 -6.41 -2.53 6.83
N ALA A 123 -6.48 -1.20 7.03
CA ALA A 123 -5.43 -0.44 7.72
C ALA A 123 -5.24 -0.89 9.18
N ASP A 124 -6.34 -1.14 9.91
CA ASP A 124 -6.30 -1.69 11.28
C ASP A 124 -5.56 -3.03 11.30
N LEU A 125 -5.90 -3.94 10.39
CA LEU A 125 -5.23 -5.24 10.27
C LEU A 125 -3.75 -5.10 9.90
N ALA A 126 -3.40 -4.18 9.01
CA ALA A 126 -2.02 -3.92 8.62
C ALA A 126 -1.19 -3.43 9.80
N VAL A 127 -1.69 -2.45 10.58
CA VAL A 127 -1.01 -1.95 11.78
C VAL A 127 -0.77 -3.07 12.78
N ARG A 128 -1.78 -3.89 13.07
CA ARG A 128 -1.66 -5.02 13.99
C ARG A 128 -0.70 -6.08 13.46
N GLY A 129 -0.71 -6.36 12.16
CA GLY A 129 0.23 -7.28 11.52
C GLY A 129 1.69 -6.84 11.65
N LEU A 130 1.95 -5.52 11.52
CA LEU A 130 3.30 -4.99 11.69
C LEU A 130 3.75 -4.97 13.16
N ASP A 131 2.85 -4.69 14.10
CA ASP A 131 3.16 -4.86 15.53
C ASP A 131 3.48 -6.32 15.86
N ASN A 132 2.74 -7.28 15.30
CA ASN A 132 3.03 -8.71 15.42
C ASN A 132 4.43 -9.04 14.87
N ALA A 133 4.82 -8.51 13.72
CA ALA A 133 6.15 -8.71 13.15
C ALA A 133 7.25 -8.17 14.07
N LEU A 134 7.04 -7.03 14.71
CA LEU A 134 7.98 -6.47 15.69
C LEU A 134 8.08 -7.31 16.96
N LEU A 135 6.96 -7.81 17.48
CA LEU A 135 6.98 -8.73 18.63
C LEU A 135 7.77 -10.00 18.34
N LEU A 136 7.63 -10.55 17.13
CA LEU A 136 8.37 -11.72 16.68
C LEU A 136 9.85 -11.39 16.43
N HIS A 137 10.17 -10.17 15.99
CA HIS A 137 11.56 -9.70 15.84
C HIS A 137 12.30 -9.65 17.17
N SER A 138 11.67 -9.09 18.20
CA SER A 138 12.30 -8.86 19.51
C SER A 138 12.21 -10.02 20.47
N GLY A 139 11.40 -11.03 20.15
CA GLY A 139 11.19 -12.20 21.00
C GLY A 139 10.34 -11.95 22.26
N GLY A 140 9.63 -10.82 22.36
CA GLY A 140 8.78 -10.55 23.52
C GLY A 140 8.09 -9.18 23.56
N PRO A 141 7.24 -8.96 24.59
CA PRO A 141 6.44 -7.74 24.71
C PRO A 141 7.25 -6.47 25.06
N ASP A 142 8.46 -6.62 25.59
CA ASP A 142 9.36 -5.52 25.95
C ASP A 142 10.08 -4.92 24.74
N THR A 143 9.49 -5.03 23.57
CA THR A 143 10.02 -4.50 22.32
C THR A 143 10.22 -3.00 22.42
N PRO A 144 11.39 -2.46 22.08
CA PRO A 144 11.55 -1.03 21.91
C PRO A 144 10.56 -0.56 20.84
N PHE A 145 9.81 0.49 21.19
CA PHE A 145 8.75 1.05 20.36
C PHE A 145 9.32 1.58 19.03
N ALA A 146 9.40 0.71 18.04
CA ALA A 146 9.85 1.05 16.70
C ALA A 146 8.75 1.81 15.94
N ASP A 147 9.17 2.59 14.94
CA ASP A 147 8.23 3.17 13.99
C ASP A 147 7.71 2.05 13.06
N LEU A 148 6.41 2.04 12.76
CA LEU A 148 5.80 1.19 11.74
C LEU A 148 5.79 1.93 10.40
N HIS A 149 5.68 1.16 9.30
CA HIS A 149 5.61 1.74 7.97
C HIS A 149 4.38 1.21 7.23
N VAL A 150 3.21 1.79 7.53
CA VAL A 150 1.98 1.53 6.76
C VAL A 150 1.86 2.56 5.66
N GLY A 151 1.98 2.10 4.42
CA GLY A 151 1.91 2.92 3.22
C GLY A 151 0.67 2.65 2.37
N MET A 152 0.63 3.26 1.20
CA MET A 152 -0.39 2.99 0.18
C MET A 152 0.22 3.04 -1.22
N MET A 153 -0.39 2.30 -2.15
CA MET A 153 -0.09 2.23 -3.58
C MET A 153 -1.39 2.17 -4.37
N GLY A 154 -1.36 2.19 -5.69
CA GLY A 154 -2.55 2.10 -6.54
C GLY A 154 -3.47 3.33 -6.46
N VAL A 155 -2.96 4.47 -5.98
CA VAL A 155 -3.78 5.70 -5.85
C VAL A 155 -4.16 6.24 -7.22
N ALA A 156 -3.25 6.27 -8.19
CA ALA A 156 -3.54 6.72 -9.55
C ALA A 156 -4.56 5.81 -10.24
N ASP A 157 -4.47 4.49 -10.04
CA ASP A 157 -5.46 3.52 -10.53
C ASP A 157 -6.84 3.79 -9.93
N ALA A 158 -6.91 3.96 -8.60
CA ALA A 158 -8.16 4.27 -7.91
C ALA A 158 -8.80 5.56 -8.44
N LEU A 159 -8.00 6.61 -8.67
CA LEU A 159 -8.48 7.86 -9.25
C LEU A 159 -9.07 7.64 -10.65
N ALA A 160 -8.36 6.93 -11.53
CA ALA A 160 -8.82 6.62 -12.88
C ALA A 160 -10.14 5.82 -12.87
N MET A 161 -10.21 4.77 -12.03
CA MET A 161 -11.40 3.92 -11.86
C MET A 161 -12.61 4.68 -11.33
N LEU A 162 -12.38 5.77 -10.58
CA LEU A 162 -13.41 6.68 -10.04
C LEU A 162 -13.71 7.87 -10.96
N GLY A 163 -13.15 7.89 -12.16
CA GLY A 163 -13.36 8.99 -13.12
C GLY A 163 -12.72 10.31 -12.67
N LYS A 164 -11.67 10.28 -11.84
CA LYS A 164 -10.96 11.47 -11.35
C LYS A 164 -9.62 11.63 -12.05
N ARG A 165 -9.31 12.85 -12.47
CA ARG A 165 -8.00 13.14 -13.05
C ARG A 165 -6.94 13.23 -11.95
N TYR A 166 -5.79 12.62 -12.16
CA TYR A 166 -4.62 12.68 -11.27
C TYR A 166 -4.13 14.13 -11.07
N ASP A 167 -4.04 14.90 -12.14
CA ASP A 167 -3.61 16.30 -12.17
C ASP A 167 -4.73 17.29 -11.76
N GLY A 168 -5.96 16.79 -11.58
CA GLY A 168 -7.13 17.60 -11.30
C GLY A 168 -7.33 17.90 -9.80
N PRO A 169 -8.09 18.97 -9.46
CA PRO A 169 -8.42 19.28 -8.08
C PRO A 169 -9.18 18.15 -7.36
N SER A 170 -10.14 17.51 -8.04
CA SER A 170 -10.91 16.40 -7.47
C SER A 170 -10.08 15.17 -7.16
N GLY A 171 -9.05 14.88 -7.97
CA GLY A 171 -8.10 13.81 -7.71
C GLY A 171 -7.27 14.10 -6.46
N ARG A 172 -6.73 15.31 -6.31
CA ARG A 172 -5.99 15.72 -5.11
C ARG A 172 -6.85 15.67 -3.85
N VAL A 173 -8.10 16.14 -3.92
CA VAL A 173 -9.03 16.06 -2.78
C VAL A 173 -9.24 14.60 -2.35
N LEU A 174 -9.54 13.71 -3.32
CA LEU A 174 -9.78 12.29 -3.01
C LEU A 174 -8.52 11.59 -2.47
N ALA A 175 -7.34 11.85 -3.04
CA ALA A 175 -6.08 11.32 -2.52
C ALA A 175 -5.82 11.78 -1.08
N GLY A 176 -6.11 13.04 -0.75
CA GLY A 176 -6.07 13.56 0.61
C GLY A 176 -7.06 12.87 1.54
N GLN A 177 -8.30 12.59 1.08
CA GLN A 177 -9.30 11.87 1.86
C GLN A 177 -8.89 10.40 2.14
N ILE A 178 -8.29 9.73 1.16
CA ILE A 178 -7.75 8.36 1.35
C ILE A 178 -6.62 8.39 2.39
N ALA A 179 -5.70 9.35 2.30
CA ALA A 179 -4.62 9.51 3.27
C ALA A 179 -5.15 9.86 4.67
N GLN A 180 -6.19 10.70 4.77
CA GLN A 180 -6.88 11.00 6.02
C GLN A 180 -7.50 9.74 6.64
N ALA A 181 -8.16 8.90 5.83
CA ALA A 181 -8.72 7.64 6.30
C ALA A 181 -7.63 6.69 6.81
N LEU A 182 -6.49 6.61 6.12
CA LEU A 182 -5.31 5.85 6.58
C LEU A 182 -4.83 6.36 7.94
N ALA A 183 -4.62 7.66 8.08
CA ALA A 183 -4.15 8.26 9.33
C ALA A 183 -5.12 8.02 10.50
N GLN A 184 -6.42 8.17 10.27
CA GLN A 184 -7.45 7.93 11.29
C GLN A 184 -7.50 6.47 11.74
N ALA A 185 -7.51 5.53 10.79
CA ALA A 185 -7.50 4.10 11.10
C ALA A 185 -6.21 3.68 11.81
N SER A 186 -5.06 4.20 11.37
CA SER A 186 -3.76 3.93 12.00
C SER A 186 -3.70 4.44 13.44
N LEU A 187 -4.23 5.63 13.72
CA LEU A 187 -4.30 6.16 15.09
C LEU A 187 -5.24 5.33 15.97
N ALA A 188 -6.40 4.93 15.45
CA ALA A 188 -7.34 4.08 16.17
C ALA A 188 -6.70 2.73 16.54
N ALA A 189 -6.07 2.06 15.55
CA ALA A 189 -5.35 0.81 15.76
C ALA A 189 -4.20 0.95 16.77
N ASN A 190 -3.43 2.03 16.68
CA ASN A 190 -2.32 2.33 17.58
C ASN A 190 -2.76 2.50 19.04
N SER A 191 -3.88 3.20 19.26
CA SER A 191 -4.47 3.36 20.59
C SER A 191 -5.06 2.06 21.13
N SER A 192 -5.65 1.23 20.26
CA SER A 192 -6.11 -0.11 20.63
C SER A 192 -4.94 -1.02 21.03
N LEU A 193 -3.87 -1.02 20.26
CA LEU A 193 -2.64 -1.77 20.59
C LEU A 193 -2.00 -1.28 21.90
N ALA A 194 -2.01 0.04 22.15
CA ALA A 194 -1.53 0.60 23.42
C ALA A 194 -2.34 0.08 24.62
N HIS A 195 -3.67 -0.05 24.45
CA HIS A 195 -4.54 -0.64 25.45
C HIS A 195 -4.24 -2.12 25.68
N ASP A 196 -4.08 -2.89 24.60
CA ASP A 196 -3.92 -4.36 24.64
C ASP A 196 -2.51 -4.81 25.07
N ARG A 197 -1.48 -4.05 24.66
CA ARG A 197 -0.05 -4.48 24.72
C ARG A 197 0.88 -3.48 25.39
N GLY A 198 0.34 -2.38 25.93
CA GLY A 198 1.10 -1.32 26.57
C GLY A 198 1.42 -0.14 25.67
N ALA A 199 1.36 1.04 26.26
CA ALA A 199 1.59 2.33 25.61
C ALA A 199 3.06 2.76 25.68
N LEU A 200 3.49 3.51 24.66
CA LEU A 200 4.77 4.24 24.68
C LEU A 200 4.73 5.34 25.75
N SER A 201 5.63 5.25 26.72
CA SER A 201 5.69 6.21 27.82
C SER A 201 5.88 7.64 27.32
N GLY A 202 5.08 8.58 27.84
CA GLY A 202 5.16 10.00 27.50
C GLY A 202 4.62 10.41 26.12
N ALA A 203 4.17 9.48 25.29
CA ALA A 203 3.73 9.81 23.91
C ALA A 203 2.26 10.27 23.80
N ALA A 204 1.41 10.02 24.80
CA ALA A 204 -0.02 10.26 24.73
C ALA A 204 -0.38 11.73 24.41
N VAL A 205 0.25 12.69 25.09
CA VAL A 205 -0.03 14.12 24.92
C VAL A 205 0.34 14.57 23.50
N ALA A 206 1.55 14.23 23.05
CA ALA A 206 2.03 14.60 21.71
C ALA A 206 1.17 13.99 20.59
N ALA A 207 0.74 12.72 20.75
CA ALA A 207 -0.13 12.05 19.79
C ALA A 207 -1.51 12.71 19.72
N ALA A 208 -2.11 13.02 20.87
CA ALA A 208 -3.39 13.71 20.92
C ALA A 208 -3.32 15.13 20.34
N GLU A 209 -2.23 15.85 20.59
CA GLU A 209 -2.02 17.19 20.02
C GLU A 209 -1.87 17.15 18.51
N LEU A 210 -1.05 16.24 17.98
CA LEU A 210 -0.91 16.03 16.53
C LEU A 210 -2.26 15.68 15.89
N ALA A 211 -3.05 14.83 16.53
CA ALA A 211 -4.38 14.47 16.06
C ALA A 211 -5.33 15.69 16.01
N ARG A 212 -5.28 16.58 17.02
CA ARG A 212 -6.04 17.85 17.00
C ARG A 212 -5.58 18.77 15.88
N LEU A 213 -4.28 18.95 15.71
CA LEU A 213 -3.71 19.78 14.65
C LEU A 213 -4.10 19.30 13.25
N ARG A 214 -4.25 17.98 13.09
CA ARG A 214 -4.72 17.35 11.84
C ARG A 214 -6.26 17.41 11.69
N GLY A 215 -7.01 17.93 12.65
CA GLY A 215 -8.47 17.96 12.63
C GLY A 215 -9.10 16.56 12.68
N MET A 216 -8.48 15.61 13.38
CA MET A 216 -9.05 14.27 13.54
C MET A 216 -10.31 14.30 14.41
N PRO A 217 -11.24 13.33 14.27
CA PRO A 217 -12.43 13.21 15.10
C PRO A 217 -12.11 13.23 16.61
N ALA A 218 -12.92 13.93 17.41
CA ALA A 218 -12.69 14.09 18.84
C ALA A 218 -12.50 12.76 19.57
N MET A 219 -13.27 11.73 19.20
CA MET A 219 -13.17 10.39 19.77
C MET A 219 -11.77 9.76 19.60
N LEU A 220 -11.08 10.01 18.47
CA LEU A 220 -9.72 9.51 18.25
C LEU A 220 -8.70 10.28 19.08
N VAL A 221 -8.88 11.60 19.19
CA VAL A 221 -8.06 12.46 20.04
C VAL A 221 -8.16 12.02 21.51
N GLU A 222 -9.38 11.82 21.99
CA GLU A 222 -9.65 11.35 23.36
C GLU A 222 -9.12 9.95 23.62
N ALA A 223 -9.24 9.03 22.65
CA ALA A 223 -8.66 7.69 22.75
C ALA A 223 -7.13 7.79 22.89
N ALA A 224 -6.45 8.51 22.00
CA ALA A 224 -5.00 8.71 22.07
C ALA A 224 -4.55 9.36 23.40
N GLN A 225 -5.35 10.28 23.93
CA GLN A 225 -5.05 10.94 25.21
C GLN A 225 -5.24 9.99 26.40
N ARG A 226 -6.28 9.16 26.38
CA ARG A 226 -6.64 8.27 27.51
C ARG A 226 -5.81 7.00 27.54
N THR A 227 -5.66 6.31 26.40
CA THR A 227 -4.94 5.03 26.30
C THR A 227 -3.48 5.19 25.91
N GLY A 228 -3.11 6.34 25.35
CA GLY A 228 -1.81 6.54 24.72
C GLY A 228 -1.75 5.94 23.32
N VAL A 229 -0.54 5.81 22.83
CA VAL A 229 -0.18 5.15 21.58
C VAL A 229 0.95 4.16 21.81
N ARG A 230 0.97 3.04 21.06
CA ARG A 230 2.02 2.03 21.18
C ARG A 230 3.26 2.39 20.35
N HIS A 231 3.06 2.97 19.18
CA HIS A 231 4.12 3.38 18.26
C HIS A 231 4.11 4.89 18.07
N ARG A 232 5.29 5.48 17.89
CA ARG A 232 5.43 6.94 17.69
C ARG A 232 4.97 7.37 16.31
N ARG A 233 5.30 6.59 15.29
CA ARG A 233 4.92 6.82 13.89
C ARG A 233 4.39 5.54 13.31
N ILE A 234 3.40 5.65 12.42
CA ILE A 234 2.80 4.48 11.77
C ILE A 234 2.81 4.64 10.27
N THR A 235 2.48 5.83 9.76
CA THR A 235 2.27 6.01 8.33
C THR A 235 3.53 6.50 7.62
N ALA A 236 3.90 5.79 6.55
CA ALA A 236 5.01 6.15 5.68
C ALA A 236 4.70 5.71 4.24
N ILE A 237 4.93 6.58 3.28
CA ILE A 237 4.77 6.25 1.86
C ILE A 237 6.12 6.29 1.18
N ALA A 238 6.53 5.14 0.67
CA ALA A 238 7.77 4.95 -0.07
C ALA A 238 7.48 4.22 -1.39
N SER A 239 8.48 4.08 -2.24
CA SER A 239 8.40 3.29 -3.47
C SER A 239 8.58 1.80 -3.14
N HIS A 240 7.63 0.98 -3.59
CA HIS A 240 7.62 -0.47 -3.43
C HIS A 240 7.28 -1.14 -4.76
N ARG A 241 8.06 -0.85 -5.80
CA ARG A 241 7.78 -1.27 -7.20
C ARG A 241 7.51 -2.76 -7.37
N ARG A 242 8.27 -3.61 -6.66
CA ARG A 242 8.07 -5.06 -6.76
C ARG A 242 6.74 -5.49 -6.13
N LEU A 243 6.31 -4.86 -5.04
CA LEU A 243 5.00 -5.11 -4.44
C LEU A 243 3.87 -4.60 -5.35
N ALA A 244 4.05 -3.44 -5.97
CA ALA A 244 3.09 -2.90 -6.95
C ALA A 244 2.93 -3.84 -8.16
N ARG A 245 4.06 -4.37 -8.67
CA ARG A 245 4.06 -5.38 -9.74
C ARG A 245 3.37 -6.67 -9.31
N LEU A 246 3.66 -7.15 -8.09
CA LEU A 246 3.01 -8.34 -7.52
C LEU A 246 1.49 -8.16 -7.42
N ALA A 247 1.04 -6.97 -7.07
CA ALA A 247 -0.38 -6.63 -6.94
C ALA A 247 -1.04 -6.27 -8.28
N ASN A 248 -0.71 -7.00 -9.35
CA ASN A 248 -1.23 -6.83 -10.71
C ASN A 248 -0.86 -5.49 -11.38
N ASP A 249 0.36 -5.03 -11.17
CA ASP A 249 0.92 -3.83 -11.81
C ASP A 249 0.15 -2.54 -11.49
N VAL A 250 -0.21 -2.34 -10.21
CA VAL A 250 -0.77 -1.07 -9.75
C VAL A 250 0.30 0.03 -9.75
N ALA A 251 -0.11 1.29 -9.79
CA ALA A 251 0.79 2.43 -9.64
C ALA A 251 1.52 2.38 -8.29
N ASP A 252 2.85 2.57 -8.29
CA ASP A 252 3.68 2.52 -7.09
C ASP A 252 3.49 3.79 -6.24
N GLY A 253 3.17 3.62 -4.97
CA GLY A 253 2.98 4.72 -4.03
C GLY A 253 1.94 5.73 -4.52
N LEU A 254 2.39 6.95 -4.74
CA LEU A 254 1.62 8.07 -5.28
C LEU A 254 2.04 8.45 -6.71
N ASP A 255 2.74 7.56 -7.39
CA ASP A 255 3.17 7.81 -8.77
C ASP A 255 1.98 7.83 -9.72
N THR A 256 2.19 8.41 -10.90
CA THR A 256 1.20 8.38 -11.99
C THR A 256 1.08 6.97 -12.55
N LEU A 257 0.05 6.74 -13.36
CA LEU A 257 0.01 5.54 -14.18
C LEU A 257 1.26 5.49 -15.08
N ASP A 258 1.89 4.32 -15.15
CA ASP A 258 3.15 4.16 -15.88
C ASP A 258 2.87 3.88 -17.36
N HIS A 259 3.49 4.67 -18.24
CA HIS A 259 3.40 4.45 -19.69
C HIS A 259 4.40 3.41 -20.19
N ASP A 260 5.45 3.09 -19.39
CA ASP A 260 6.46 2.09 -19.79
C ASP A 260 5.89 0.67 -19.91
N SER A 261 4.63 0.48 -19.47
CA SER A 261 3.86 -0.73 -19.72
C SER A 261 3.66 -1.03 -21.22
N GLN A 262 3.82 -0.06 -22.12
CA GLN A 262 3.73 -0.24 -23.56
C GLN A 262 5.08 -0.48 -24.24
N ARG A 263 6.21 -0.20 -23.54
CA ARG A 263 7.54 -0.49 -24.08
C ARG A 263 7.86 -1.96 -23.88
N ASP A 264 8.48 -2.55 -24.86
CA ASP A 264 8.95 -3.94 -25.00
C ASP A 264 8.87 -4.77 -23.73
N GLY A 265 8.01 -5.79 -23.74
CA GLY A 265 7.72 -6.64 -22.61
C GLY A 265 8.98 -7.08 -21.85
N GLU A 266 8.87 -7.04 -20.53
CA GLU A 266 9.94 -7.43 -19.61
C GLU A 266 10.39 -8.87 -19.94
N ILE A 267 11.69 -9.11 -20.03
CA ILE A 267 12.23 -10.47 -20.21
C ILE A 267 12.19 -11.15 -18.85
N THR A 268 11.31 -12.12 -18.72
CA THR A 268 11.18 -12.98 -17.53
C THR A 268 11.81 -14.35 -17.78
N ALA A 269 11.87 -15.18 -16.74
CA ALA A 269 12.36 -16.55 -16.87
C ALA A 269 11.55 -17.40 -17.87
N SER A 270 10.27 -17.10 -18.08
CA SER A 270 9.39 -17.77 -19.04
C SER A 270 9.43 -17.16 -20.45
N GLY A 271 10.12 -16.04 -20.62
CA GLY A 271 10.23 -15.34 -21.91
C GLY A 271 9.77 -13.87 -21.84
N ARG A 272 9.45 -13.29 -22.98
CA ARG A 272 8.98 -11.91 -23.09
C ARG A 272 7.49 -11.83 -22.78
N ILE A 273 7.12 -11.16 -21.68
CA ILE A 273 5.71 -10.88 -21.33
C ILE A 273 5.35 -9.48 -21.82
N LYS A 274 4.26 -9.37 -22.61
CA LYS A 274 3.72 -8.08 -22.98
C LYS A 274 3.02 -7.47 -21.77
N ARG A 275 3.45 -6.29 -21.34
CA ARG A 275 2.81 -5.57 -20.25
C ARG A 275 1.39 -5.14 -20.62
N ALA A 276 0.47 -5.26 -19.68
CA ALA A 276 -0.95 -5.03 -19.93
C ALA A 276 -1.40 -3.56 -19.74
N GLY A 277 -0.49 -2.62 -19.51
CA GLY A 277 -0.83 -1.20 -19.37
C GLY A 277 -1.22 -0.75 -17.96
N GLY A 278 -0.91 -1.55 -16.92
CA GLY A 278 -1.25 -1.26 -15.52
C GLY A 278 -2.64 -1.73 -15.11
N TYR A 279 -2.87 -1.75 -13.81
CA TYR A 279 -4.07 -2.34 -13.20
C TYR A 279 -5.39 -1.71 -13.68
N ALA A 280 -5.46 -0.37 -13.74
CA ALA A 280 -6.65 0.32 -14.21
C ALA A 280 -7.04 -0.09 -15.64
N CYS A 281 -6.05 -0.26 -16.56
CA CYS A 281 -6.28 -0.77 -17.91
C CYS A 281 -6.78 -2.21 -17.91
N LEU A 282 -6.20 -3.07 -17.07
CA LEU A 282 -6.64 -4.47 -16.96
C LEU A 282 -8.11 -4.55 -16.55
N ILE A 283 -8.51 -3.77 -15.55
CA ILE A 283 -9.90 -3.70 -15.08
C ILE A 283 -10.81 -3.09 -16.15
N ALA A 284 -10.38 -2.02 -16.81
CA ALA A 284 -11.16 -1.38 -17.89
C ALA A 284 -11.44 -2.35 -19.04
N ASN A 285 -10.44 -3.15 -19.44
CA ASN A 285 -10.59 -4.15 -20.50
C ASN A 285 -11.47 -5.32 -20.07
N ARG A 286 -11.30 -5.81 -18.83
CA ARG A 286 -12.10 -6.91 -18.29
C ARG A 286 -13.57 -6.55 -18.18
N ASP A 287 -13.87 -5.36 -17.68
CA ASP A 287 -15.24 -4.92 -17.36
C ASP A 287 -15.90 -4.16 -18.52
N GLY A 288 -15.23 -4.04 -19.68
CA GLY A 288 -15.79 -3.38 -20.87
C GLY A 288 -16.03 -1.88 -20.66
N ALA A 289 -15.06 -1.17 -20.06
CA ALA A 289 -15.17 0.25 -19.79
C ALA A 289 -15.41 1.08 -21.06
N SER A 290 -16.09 2.22 -20.91
CA SER A 290 -16.39 3.11 -22.03
C SER A 290 -15.11 3.70 -22.66
N PRO A 291 -15.14 4.09 -23.97
CA PRO A 291 -14.00 4.77 -24.59
C PRO A 291 -13.54 6.03 -23.84
N GLY A 292 -14.47 6.73 -23.19
CA GLY A 292 -14.15 7.90 -22.37
C GLY A 292 -13.34 7.54 -21.10
N ALA A 293 -13.62 6.40 -20.50
CA ALA A 293 -12.84 5.91 -19.34
C ALA A 293 -11.43 5.49 -19.78
N VAL A 294 -11.28 4.82 -20.92
CA VAL A 294 -9.97 4.47 -21.50
C VAL A 294 -9.17 5.73 -21.82
N ALA A 295 -9.77 6.71 -22.48
CA ALA A 295 -9.13 7.99 -22.78
C ALA A 295 -8.70 8.74 -21.51
N LEU A 296 -9.46 8.62 -20.41
CA LEU A 296 -9.07 9.18 -19.11
C LEU A 296 -7.81 8.49 -18.57
N ILE A 297 -7.74 7.16 -18.61
CA ILE A 297 -6.56 6.40 -18.22
C ILE A 297 -5.35 6.86 -19.02
N ASP A 298 -5.47 6.90 -20.35
CA ASP A 298 -4.40 7.32 -21.25
C ASP A 298 -3.91 8.75 -20.95
N SER A 299 -4.82 9.66 -20.60
CA SER A 299 -4.47 11.05 -20.25
C SER A 299 -3.70 11.19 -18.94
N GLN A 300 -3.71 10.18 -18.08
CA GLN A 300 -3.04 10.20 -16.77
C GLN A 300 -1.63 9.60 -16.80
N HIS A 301 -1.27 8.95 -17.92
CA HIS A 301 0.10 8.51 -18.12
C HIS A 301 1.06 9.71 -18.14
N ASN A 302 2.18 9.59 -17.47
CA ASN A 302 3.24 10.61 -17.43
C ASN A 302 2.75 12.01 -17.00
N SER A 303 1.85 12.09 -16.02
CA SER A 303 1.45 13.37 -15.45
C SER A 303 2.66 14.19 -14.99
N SER A 304 2.60 15.51 -15.18
CA SER A 304 3.73 16.41 -14.91
C SER A 304 4.23 16.33 -13.47
N ILE A 305 5.50 16.67 -13.24
CA ILE A 305 6.07 16.78 -11.88
C ILE A 305 5.24 17.73 -11.01
N VAL A 306 4.72 18.81 -11.57
CA VAL A 306 3.85 19.76 -10.85
C VAL A 306 2.59 19.06 -10.34
N ALA A 307 1.99 18.20 -11.14
CA ALA A 307 0.83 17.39 -10.72
C ALA A 307 1.20 16.40 -9.61
N GLN A 308 2.34 15.72 -9.75
CA GLN A 308 2.86 14.81 -8.73
C GLN A 308 3.15 15.52 -7.40
N ILE A 309 3.79 16.72 -7.44
CA ILE A 309 4.00 17.54 -6.24
C ILE A 309 2.67 17.92 -5.61
N GLY A 310 1.70 18.38 -6.42
CA GLY A 310 0.37 18.75 -5.92
C GLY A 310 -0.38 17.61 -5.26
N LEU A 311 -0.31 16.39 -5.82
CA LEU A 311 -0.95 15.21 -5.24
C LEU A 311 -0.27 14.80 -3.94
N ARG A 312 1.08 14.69 -3.93
CA ARG A 312 1.85 14.37 -2.71
C ARG A 312 1.64 15.43 -1.63
N GLY A 313 1.54 16.72 -1.99
CA GLY A 313 1.23 17.81 -1.07
C GLY A 313 -0.15 17.72 -0.43
N ALA A 314 -1.14 17.18 -1.13
CA ALA A 314 -2.47 16.93 -0.55
C ALA A 314 -2.48 15.74 0.44
N VAL A 315 -1.57 14.79 0.26
CA VAL A 315 -1.43 13.57 1.06
C VAL A 315 -0.54 13.80 2.30
N GLN A 316 0.56 14.54 2.16
CA GLN A 316 1.59 14.73 3.20
C GLN A 316 1.06 15.14 4.57
N PRO A 317 0.06 16.02 4.72
CA PRO A 317 -0.46 16.41 6.04
C PRO A 317 -0.95 15.23 6.90
N TRP A 318 -1.31 14.13 6.27
CA TRP A 318 -1.85 12.94 6.91
C TRP A 318 -0.82 11.84 7.20
N ILE A 319 0.39 11.96 6.65
CA ILE A 319 1.45 10.94 6.75
C ILE A 319 2.47 11.37 7.79
N ASP A 320 2.88 10.44 8.66
CA ASP A 320 3.80 10.73 9.76
C ASP A 320 5.24 10.93 9.28
N ALA A 321 5.67 10.12 8.32
CA ALA A 321 6.98 10.25 7.70
C ALA A 321 6.95 11.19 6.49
N PRO A 322 8.03 11.95 6.21
CA PRO A 322 8.12 12.71 4.98
C PRO A 322 8.03 11.82 3.74
N ILE A 323 7.24 12.23 2.74
CA ILE A 323 7.17 11.56 1.44
C ILE A 323 8.36 12.05 0.61
N ASP A 324 9.45 11.29 0.59
CA ASP A 324 10.75 11.73 0.04
C ASP A 324 11.33 10.81 -1.04
N TYR A 325 10.57 9.80 -1.51
CA TYR A 325 11.01 8.99 -2.63
C TYR A 325 10.99 9.79 -3.95
N PRO A 326 11.88 9.45 -4.92
CA PRO A 326 12.08 10.26 -6.12
C PRO A 326 10.80 10.46 -6.95
N PHE A 327 10.65 11.63 -7.56
CA PHE A 327 9.68 11.86 -8.63
C PHE A 327 10.19 11.25 -9.93
N ARG A 328 9.36 10.52 -10.64
CA ARG A 328 9.71 9.92 -11.91
C ARG A 328 9.52 10.92 -13.04
N VAL A 329 10.52 11.05 -13.90
CA VAL A 329 10.51 11.95 -15.06
C VAL A 329 11.12 11.28 -16.27
N ALA A 330 10.57 11.54 -17.45
CA ALA A 330 11.13 11.03 -18.70
C ALA A 330 12.49 11.71 -19.04
N HIS A 331 12.63 12.99 -18.67
CA HIS A 331 13.86 13.77 -18.92
C HIS A 331 14.17 14.66 -17.73
N ALA A 332 15.45 14.82 -17.42
CA ALA A 332 15.87 15.75 -16.39
C ALA A 332 15.52 17.19 -16.80
N PRO A 333 14.82 17.96 -15.95
CA PRO A 333 14.56 19.37 -16.22
C PRO A 333 15.85 20.18 -16.13
N ASP A 334 15.87 21.36 -16.78
CA ASP A 334 16.99 22.30 -16.64
C ASP A 334 17.09 22.87 -15.22
N ALA A 335 18.18 23.59 -14.95
CA ALA A 335 18.46 24.15 -13.63
C ALA A 335 17.38 25.14 -13.15
N GLN A 336 16.86 25.98 -14.03
CA GLN A 336 15.85 26.99 -13.69
C GLN A 336 14.50 26.34 -13.37
N VAL A 337 14.10 25.33 -14.14
CA VAL A 337 12.89 24.54 -13.88
C VAL A 337 13.05 23.76 -12.58
N THR A 338 14.22 23.14 -12.34
CA THR A 338 14.52 22.41 -11.10
C THR A 338 14.37 23.29 -9.87
N GLU A 339 14.90 24.54 -9.91
CA GLU A 339 14.76 25.49 -8.81
C GLU A 339 13.30 25.82 -8.49
N ARG A 340 12.47 26.04 -9.51
CA ARG A 340 11.02 26.29 -9.35
C ARG A 340 10.30 25.09 -8.76
N LEU A 341 10.67 23.89 -9.17
CA LEU A 341 10.09 22.64 -8.64
C LEU A 341 10.47 22.42 -7.18
N LEU A 342 11.72 22.73 -6.79
CA LEU A 342 12.17 22.72 -5.40
C LEU A 342 11.34 23.67 -4.53
N GLN A 343 11.13 24.90 -4.98
CA GLN A 343 10.29 25.88 -4.29
C GLN A 343 8.85 25.40 -4.15
N LEU A 344 8.30 24.81 -5.22
CA LEU A 344 6.94 24.26 -5.19
C LEU A 344 6.83 23.07 -4.23
N ALA A 345 7.80 22.16 -4.21
CA ALA A 345 7.84 21.03 -3.28
C ALA A 345 7.93 21.52 -1.82
N ALA A 346 8.76 22.50 -1.54
CA ALA A 346 8.87 23.11 -0.22
C ALA A 346 7.55 23.77 0.23
N ALA A 347 6.88 24.51 -0.67
CA ALA A 347 5.57 25.11 -0.41
C ALA A 347 4.50 24.05 -0.09
N ASN A 348 4.61 22.85 -0.65
CA ASN A 348 3.76 21.71 -0.37
C ASN A 348 4.24 20.85 0.82
N ARG A 349 5.21 21.32 1.60
CA ARG A 349 5.75 20.63 2.79
C ARG A 349 6.28 19.23 2.50
N LEU A 350 6.69 18.97 1.28
CA LEU A 350 7.32 17.70 0.92
C LEU A 350 8.74 17.66 1.47
N GLY A 351 9.21 16.47 1.76
CA GLY A 351 10.55 16.22 2.24
C GLY A 351 11.63 16.54 1.19
N ARG A 352 12.59 15.65 0.99
CA ARG A 352 13.65 15.88 0.01
C ARG A 352 13.11 15.76 -1.42
N PHE A 353 13.30 16.79 -2.22
CA PHE A 353 13.03 16.73 -3.65
C PHE A 353 14.13 15.94 -4.35
N LYS A 354 13.78 14.84 -4.96
CA LYS A 354 14.66 13.98 -5.74
C LYS A 354 13.99 13.63 -7.06
N LEU A 355 14.76 13.53 -8.14
CA LEU A 355 14.30 13.10 -9.45
C LEU A 355 14.91 11.75 -9.79
N ALA A 356 14.12 10.86 -10.38
CA ALA A 356 14.57 9.64 -11.04
C ALA A 356 14.19 9.75 -12.52
N VAL A 357 15.19 9.81 -13.38
CA VAL A 357 14.98 9.77 -14.83
C VAL A 357 14.67 8.32 -15.21
N THR A 358 13.52 8.10 -15.83
CA THR A 358 13.16 6.80 -16.41
C THR A 358 13.77 6.72 -17.79
N ALA A 359 14.76 5.83 -17.96
CA ALA A 359 15.41 5.60 -19.25
C ALA A 359 14.48 4.92 -20.25
#